data_a47caffd3592f5e1e4732e8ba7401c5d
#
_entry.id   a47caffd3592f5e1e4732e8ba7401c5d
#
_cell.length_a   1.000
_cell.length_b   1.000
_cell.length_c   1.000
_cell.angle_alpha   90.00
_cell.angle_beta   90.00
_cell.angle_gamma   90.00
#
_symmetry.space_group_name_H-M   'P 1'
#
loop_
_entity.id
_entity.type
_entity.pdbx_description
1 polymer ?
#
loop_
_entity_poly.entity_id
_entity_poly.type
_entity_poly.pdbx_seq_one_letter_code
_entity_poly.pdbx_strand_id
1 'polypeptide(L)'
;MRVARLLAEHGGSLGVSDIARRAKLALPSTRAALRRLLEVEVVTAVGAGRSMVCSLRPAHPLVPALVALFAAERKQATVVLDAIRRAAGSLRPPPLAVWLYGSVARGADEPSSDIDVLLVSALSEPTAQADALRDAIAVELRGRDRRVSVVALGPSDVTRLARTRAKFWRELQRDAVVLSGDAPDGVLDQVTRTKKRR
;
A
#
# COMPACT_ATOMS: atom_id res chain seq x y z
N MET A 1 -6.44 15.31 -6.90
CA MET A 1 -6.70 13.95 -7.43
C MET A 1 -7.32 12.98 -6.41
N ARG A 2 -6.96 12.95 -5.10
CA ARG A 2 -7.47 11.97 -4.10
C ARG A 2 -9.01 11.95 -4.00
N VAL A 3 -9.68 13.11 -4.00
CA VAL A 3 -11.16 13.19 -3.92
C VAL A 3 -11.82 12.61 -5.16
N ALA A 4 -11.34 12.94 -6.37
CA ALA A 4 -11.88 12.41 -7.62
C ALA A 4 -11.68 10.90 -7.71
N ARG A 5 -10.52 10.40 -7.32
CA ARG A 5 -10.23 8.95 -7.26
C ARG A 5 -11.20 8.24 -6.33
N LEU A 6 -11.37 8.74 -5.09
CA LEU A 6 -12.28 8.15 -4.13
C LEU A 6 -13.71 8.05 -4.66
N LEU A 7 -14.22 9.13 -5.28
CA LEU A 7 -15.57 9.13 -5.84
C LEU A 7 -15.70 8.17 -7.03
N ALA A 8 -14.67 8.07 -7.87
CA ALA A 8 -14.64 7.12 -8.98
C ALA A 8 -14.63 5.66 -8.50
N GLU A 9 -13.87 5.38 -7.46
CA GLU A 9 -13.77 4.03 -6.87
C GLU A 9 -15.01 3.63 -6.09
N HIS A 10 -15.67 4.60 -5.45
CA HIS A 10 -16.91 4.37 -4.71
C HIS A 10 -18.11 4.13 -5.65
N GLY A 11 -18.14 4.79 -6.80
CA GLY A 11 -19.19 4.65 -7.80
C GLY A 11 -20.56 5.23 -7.41
N GLY A 12 -20.66 5.90 -6.26
CA GLY A 12 -21.91 6.48 -5.74
C GLY A 12 -21.68 7.80 -5.02
N SER A 13 -22.69 8.25 -4.27
CA SER A 13 -22.65 9.50 -3.51
C SER A 13 -22.06 9.32 -2.13
N LEU A 14 -21.23 10.27 -1.69
CA LEU A 14 -20.62 10.32 -0.36
C LEU A 14 -20.81 11.69 0.28
N GLY A 15 -21.04 11.71 1.59
CA GLY A 15 -21.01 12.92 2.41
C GLY A 15 -19.61 13.52 2.50
N VAL A 16 -19.51 14.85 2.63
CA VAL A 16 -18.23 15.56 2.66
C VAL A 16 -17.29 15.06 3.76
N SER A 17 -17.85 14.74 4.94
CA SER A 17 -17.07 14.20 6.07
C SER A 17 -16.55 12.80 5.78
N ASP A 18 -17.32 11.96 5.09
CA ASP A 18 -16.89 10.61 4.68
C ASP A 18 -15.81 10.67 3.62
N ILE A 19 -15.93 11.61 2.66
CA ILE A 19 -14.89 11.89 1.67
C ILE A 19 -13.59 12.30 2.37
N ALA A 20 -13.64 13.23 3.32
CA ALA A 20 -12.47 13.69 4.06
C ALA A 20 -11.78 12.53 4.79
N ARG A 21 -12.55 11.74 5.54
CA ARG A 21 -12.05 10.58 6.30
C ARG A 21 -11.41 9.54 5.38
N ARG A 22 -12.12 9.11 4.33
CA ARG A 22 -11.66 8.06 3.40
C ARG A 22 -10.48 8.51 2.53
N ALA A 23 -10.48 9.78 2.09
CA ALA A 23 -9.37 10.36 1.34
C ALA A 23 -8.14 10.72 2.21
N LYS A 24 -8.25 10.54 3.54
CA LYS A 24 -7.23 10.95 4.53
C LYS A 24 -6.81 12.42 4.35
N LEU A 25 -7.80 13.31 4.20
CA LEU A 25 -7.63 14.75 4.02
C LEU A 25 -8.31 15.51 5.15
N ALA A 26 -7.76 16.68 5.51
CA ALA A 26 -8.46 17.63 6.38
C ALA A 26 -9.75 18.13 5.70
N LEU A 27 -10.79 18.38 6.50
CA LEU A 27 -12.09 18.84 5.99
C LEU A 27 -12.03 20.11 5.14
N PRO A 28 -11.24 21.16 5.50
CA PRO A 28 -11.05 22.32 4.64
C PRO A 28 -10.45 21.99 3.27
N SER A 29 -9.43 21.13 3.23
CA SER A 29 -8.79 20.68 1.98
C SER A 29 -9.75 19.88 1.10
N THR A 30 -10.59 19.05 1.73
CA THR A 30 -11.62 18.30 1.01
C THR A 30 -12.66 19.22 0.40
N ARG A 31 -13.14 20.22 1.15
CA ARG A 31 -14.10 21.22 0.65
C ARG A 31 -13.50 22.04 -0.50
N ALA A 32 -12.24 22.46 -0.39
CA ALA A 32 -11.56 23.18 -1.47
C ALA A 32 -11.44 22.32 -2.74
N ALA A 33 -11.08 21.05 -2.61
CA ALA A 33 -11.02 20.11 -3.72
C ALA A 33 -12.39 19.87 -4.37
N LEU A 34 -13.44 19.65 -3.55
CA LEU A 34 -14.81 19.49 -4.05
C LEU A 34 -15.31 20.73 -4.76
N ARG A 35 -15.05 21.95 -4.24
CA ARG A 35 -15.43 23.21 -4.91
C ARG A 35 -14.87 23.26 -6.33
N ARG A 36 -13.57 22.99 -6.52
CA ARG A 36 -12.93 22.96 -7.84
C ARG A 36 -13.55 21.92 -8.78
N LEU A 37 -13.91 20.74 -8.26
CA LEU A 37 -14.54 19.69 -9.07
C LEU A 37 -15.99 20.03 -9.43
N LEU A 38 -16.70 20.77 -8.58
CA LEU A 38 -18.03 21.31 -8.84
C LEU A 38 -17.99 22.43 -9.87
N GLU A 39 -17.01 23.37 -9.77
CA GLU A 39 -16.81 24.46 -10.72
C GLU A 39 -16.61 23.98 -12.16
N VAL A 40 -15.91 22.84 -12.32
CA VAL A 40 -15.71 22.21 -13.64
C VAL A 40 -16.75 21.11 -13.93
N GLU A 41 -17.80 21.01 -13.13
CA GLU A 41 -18.91 20.07 -13.27
C GLU A 41 -18.58 18.59 -13.35
N VAL A 42 -17.38 18.17 -12.98
CA VAL A 42 -16.96 16.76 -12.88
C VAL A 42 -17.68 16.05 -11.72
N VAL A 43 -18.06 16.81 -10.69
CA VAL A 43 -18.80 16.35 -9.52
C VAL A 43 -20.14 17.08 -9.47
N THR A 44 -21.18 16.39 -9.02
CA THR A 44 -22.46 16.97 -8.63
C THR A 44 -22.64 16.88 -7.13
N ALA A 45 -23.40 17.81 -6.56
CA ALA A 45 -23.78 17.80 -5.16
C ALA A 45 -25.30 17.87 -5.00
N VAL A 46 -25.84 17.12 -4.06
CA VAL A 46 -27.25 17.14 -3.67
C VAL A 46 -27.34 17.43 -2.18
N GLY A 47 -28.30 18.26 -1.77
CA GLY A 47 -28.43 18.71 -0.39
C GLY A 47 -27.57 19.93 -0.08
N ALA A 48 -27.57 20.35 1.18
CA ALA A 48 -26.84 21.52 1.65
C ALA A 48 -26.23 21.28 3.05
N GLY A 49 -25.20 22.06 3.39
CA GLY A 49 -24.56 22.02 4.71
C GLY A 49 -24.02 20.64 5.06
N ARG A 50 -24.47 20.08 6.19
CA ARG A 50 -24.02 18.76 6.69
C ARG A 50 -24.60 17.57 5.93
N SER A 51 -25.75 17.74 5.26
CA SER A 51 -26.42 16.71 4.46
C SER A 51 -25.98 16.68 3.00
N MET A 52 -25.03 17.54 2.61
CA MET A 52 -24.52 17.58 1.24
C MET A 52 -23.77 16.27 0.91
N VAL A 53 -24.23 15.59 -0.14
CA VAL A 53 -23.59 14.42 -0.73
C VAL A 53 -23.06 14.73 -2.12
N CYS A 54 -21.90 14.21 -2.46
CA CYS A 54 -21.22 14.46 -3.73
C CYS A 54 -20.99 13.14 -4.47
N SER A 55 -21.15 13.17 -5.79
CA SER A 55 -20.86 12.05 -6.69
C SER A 55 -20.22 12.55 -7.97
N LEU A 56 -19.54 11.69 -8.72
CA LEU A 56 -19.15 12.01 -10.08
C LEU A 56 -20.41 12.19 -10.95
N ARG A 57 -20.34 13.12 -11.92
CA ARG A 57 -21.40 13.35 -12.92
C ARG A 57 -21.20 12.42 -14.12
N PRO A 58 -21.95 11.32 -14.27
CA PRO A 58 -21.69 10.33 -15.31
C PRO A 58 -21.76 10.89 -16.73
N ALA A 59 -22.61 11.91 -16.96
CA ALA A 59 -22.78 12.57 -18.26
C ALA A 59 -21.64 13.53 -18.61
N HIS A 60 -20.69 13.81 -17.69
CA HIS A 60 -19.56 14.70 -17.97
C HIS A 60 -18.54 13.99 -18.86
N PRO A 61 -18.06 14.60 -19.98
CA PRO A 61 -17.19 13.94 -20.97
C PRO A 61 -15.90 13.34 -20.41
N LEU A 62 -15.33 13.95 -19.34
CA LEU A 62 -14.08 13.48 -18.72
C LEU A 62 -14.28 12.37 -17.70
N VAL A 63 -15.50 12.14 -17.19
CA VAL A 63 -15.70 11.16 -16.11
C VAL A 63 -15.41 9.73 -16.53
N PRO A 64 -15.81 9.24 -17.71
CA PRO A 64 -15.43 7.90 -18.16
C PRO A 64 -13.91 7.72 -18.25
N ALA A 65 -13.19 8.71 -18.75
CA ALA A 65 -11.73 8.67 -18.84
C ALA A 65 -11.05 8.67 -17.45
N LEU A 66 -11.56 9.46 -16.50
CA LEU A 66 -11.07 9.46 -15.12
C LEU A 66 -11.29 8.11 -14.43
N VAL A 67 -12.46 7.52 -14.59
CA VAL A 67 -12.78 6.19 -14.03
C VAL A 67 -11.85 5.13 -14.62
N ALA A 68 -11.65 5.15 -15.95
CA ALA A 68 -10.74 4.23 -16.63
C ALA A 68 -9.29 4.40 -16.16
N LEU A 69 -8.82 5.64 -15.98
CA LEU A 69 -7.49 5.95 -15.47
C LEU A 69 -7.27 5.33 -14.09
N PHE A 70 -8.17 5.60 -13.14
CA PHE A 70 -8.03 5.07 -11.78
C PHE A 70 -8.17 3.55 -11.71
N ALA A 71 -9.00 2.95 -12.58
CA ALA A 71 -9.09 1.50 -12.72
C ALA A 71 -7.78 0.90 -13.25
N ALA A 72 -7.15 1.54 -14.24
CA ALA A 72 -5.85 1.12 -14.78
C ALA A 72 -4.74 1.23 -13.74
N GLU A 73 -4.69 2.31 -12.96
CA GLU A 73 -3.74 2.48 -11.85
C GLU A 73 -3.88 1.36 -10.80
N ARG A 74 -5.12 1.03 -10.38
CA ARG A 74 -5.36 -0.08 -9.45
C ARG A 74 -4.91 -1.41 -10.02
N LYS A 75 -5.25 -1.69 -11.26
CA LYS A 75 -4.82 -2.92 -11.94
C LYS A 75 -3.30 -3.03 -11.98
N GLN A 76 -2.62 -1.93 -12.29
CA GLN A 76 -1.15 -1.88 -12.27
C GLN A 76 -0.58 -2.18 -10.88
N ALA A 77 -1.11 -1.56 -9.84
CA ALA A 77 -0.69 -1.82 -8.45
C ALA A 77 -0.88 -3.29 -8.08
N THR A 78 -2.04 -3.88 -8.40
CA THR A 78 -2.30 -5.31 -8.15
C THR A 78 -1.30 -6.20 -8.86
N VAL A 79 -1.02 -5.94 -10.15
CA VAL A 79 -0.05 -6.73 -10.93
C VAL A 79 1.35 -6.68 -10.29
N VAL A 80 1.78 -5.53 -9.81
CA VAL A 80 3.08 -5.40 -9.14
C VAL A 80 3.12 -6.17 -7.83
N LEU A 81 2.08 -6.07 -6.99
CA LEU A 81 2.01 -6.80 -5.73
C LEU A 81 1.96 -8.31 -5.96
N ASP A 82 1.23 -8.77 -6.98
CA ASP A 82 1.18 -10.19 -7.33
C ASP A 82 2.52 -10.70 -7.87
N ALA A 83 3.24 -9.89 -8.61
CA ALA A 83 4.61 -10.20 -9.04
C ALA A 83 5.54 -10.41 -7.84
N ILE A 84 5.47 -9.52 -6.82
CA ILE A 84 6.25 -9.66 -5.59
C ILE A 84 5.84 -10.93 -4.83
N ARG A 85 4.55 -11.26 -4.74
CA ARG A 85 4.07 -12.50 -4.11
C ARG A 85 4.61 -13.75 -4.81
N ARG A 86 4.57 -13.78 -6.16
CA ARG A 86 5.14 -14.91 -6.92
C ARG A 86 6.64 -15.03 -6.72
N ALA A 87 7.37 -13.93 -6.78
CA ALA A 87 8.80 -13.90 -6.52
C ALA A 87 9.13 -14.43 -5.11
N ALA A 88 8.40 -13.99 -4.09
CA ALA A 88 8.56 -14.49 -2.72
C ALA A 88 8.26 -16.01 -2.62
N GLY A 89 7.24 -16.51 -3.31
CA GLY A 89 6.87 -17.92 -3.34
C GLY A 89 7.88 -18.83 -4.06
N SER A 90 8.73 -18.27 -4.94
CA SER A 90 9.77 -19.03 -5.65
C SER A 90 11.04 -19.24 -4.82
N LEU A 91 11.25 -18.46 -3.75
CA LEU A 91 12.48 -18.54 -2.94
C LEU A 91 12.64 -19.88 -2.22
N ARG A 92 13.87 -20.36 -2.14
CA ARG A 92 14.24 -21.57 -1.38
C ARG A 92 15.50 -21.29 -0.55
N PRO A 93 15.47 -21.48 0.76
CA PRO A 93 14.28 -21.81 1.57
C PRO A 93 13.25 -20.68 1.54
N PRO A 94 11.97 -20.96 1.89
CA PRO A 94 10.96 -19.90 1.94
C PRO A 94 11.27 -18.90 3.05
N PRO A 95 10.99 -17.58 2.86
CA PRO A 95 11.09 -16.60 3.92
C PRO A 95 9.99 -16.81 4.98
N LEU A 96 10.19 -16.34 6.21
CA LEU A 96 9.17 -16.31 7.24
C LEU A 96 8.02 -15.36 6.86
N ALA A 97 8.36 -14.23 6.27
CA ALA A 97 7.39 -13.28 5.76
C ALA A 97 7.99 -12.35 4.71
N VAL A 98 7.10 -11.79 3.88
CA VAL A 98 7.40 -10.65 3.00
C VAL A 98 6.30 -9.62 3.18
N TRP A 99 6.68 -8.39 3.50
CA TRP A 99 5.77 -7.28 3.75
C TRP A 99 6.05 -6.11 2.82
N LEU A 100 4.97 -5.46 2.38
CA LEU A 100 5.04 -4.11 1.81
C LEU A 100 5.01 -3.11 2.96
N TYR A 101 5.88 -2.11 2.95
CA TYR A 101 5.90 -1.05 3.95
C TYR A 101 6.10 0.33 3.31
N GLY A 102 6.35 1.37 4.08
CA GLY A 102 6.62 2.70 3.53
C GLY A 102 5.38 3.45 3.02
N SER A 103 5.58 4.34 2.05
CA SER A 103 4.54 5.23 1.53
C SER A 103 3.43 4.47 0.79
N VAL A 104 3.81 3.46 0.01
CA VAL A 104 2.87 2.64 -0.77
C VAL A 104 1.92 1.88 0.15
N ALA A 105 2.43 1.26 1.22
CA ALA A 105 1.60 0.55 2.20
C ALA A 105 0.58 1.47 2.89
N ARG A 106 0.96 2.73 3.12
CA ARG A 106 0.06 3.74 3.72
C ARG A 106 -0.91 4.38 2.73
N GLY A 107 -0.83 4.07 1.43
CA GLY A 107 -1.61 4.73 0.38
C GLY A 107 -1.28 6.22 0.26
N ALA A 108 -0.04 6.60 0.55
CA ALA A 108 0.48 7.97 0.49
C ALA A 108 1.62 8.09 -0.54
N ASP A 109 1.69 7.14 -1.48
CA ASP A 109 2.70 7.09 -2.52
C ASP A 109 2.50 8.16 -3.59
N GLU A 110 3.61 8.60 -4.16
CA GLU A 110 3.67 9.37 -5.39
C GLU A 110 4.03 8.44 -6.55
N PRO A 111 3.73 8.81 -7.81
CA PRO A 111 4.04 7.98 -8.98
C PRO A 111 5.51 7.58 -9.09
N SER A 112 6.42 8.41 -8.54
CA SER A 112 7.87 8.19 -8.50
C SER A 112 8.35 7.44 -7.26
N SER A 113 7.47 7.12 -6.30
CA SER A 113 7.86 6.43 -5.08
C SER A 113 8.31 5.01 -5.36
N ASP A 114 9.44 4.61 -4.74
CA ASP A 114 9.86 3.21 -4.72
C ASP A 114 8.87 2.36 -3.93
N ILE A 115 8.79 1.10 -4.29
CA ILE A 115 8.00 0.10 -3.56
C ILE A 115 8.92 -0.54 -2.52
N ASP A 116 8.68 -0.24 -1.25
CA ASP A 116 9.48 -0.74 -0.15
C ASP A 116 8.98 -2.13 0.28
N VAL A 117 9.82 -3.14 0.09
CA VAL A 117 9.55 -4.54 0.46
C VAL A 117 10.51 -4.97 1.56
N LEU A 118 9.98 -5.58 2.60
CA LEU A 118 10.74 -6.16 3.68
C LEU A 118 10.58 -7.68 3.66
N LEU A 119 11.73 -8.37 3.58
CA LEU A 119 11.82 -9.82 3.71
C LEU A 119 12.24 -10.18 5.12
N VAL A 120 11.55 -11.08 5.77
CA VAL A 120 12.00 -11.68 7.03
C VAL A 120 12.45 -13.11 6.77
N SER A 121 13.73 -13.35 6.97
CA SER A 121 14.37 -14.64 6.75
C SER A 121 14.38 -15.49 8.03
N ALA A 122 14.33 -16.81 7.87
CA ALA A 122 14.67 -17.76 8.93
C ALA A 122 16.20 -17.90 9.11
N LEU A 123 16.98 -17.43 8.13
CA LEU A 123 18.45 -17.50 8.13
C LEU A 123 19.05 -16.36 8.96
N SER A 124 20.21 -16.61 9.58
CA SER A 124 20.97 -15.56 10.29
C SER A 124 21.56 -14.53 9.34
N GLU A 125 21.93 -14.95 8.12
CA GLU A 125 22.48 -14.10 7.05
C GLU A 125 21.44 -13.96 5.92
N PRO A 126 20.55 -12.93 5.99
CA PRO A 126 19.43 -12.80 5.06
C PRO A 126 19.79 -12.15 3.72
N THR A 127 21.02 -11.64 3.54
CA THR A 127 21.41 -10.83 2.37
C THR A 127 21.24 -11.58 1.06
N ALA A 128 21.73 -12.81 0.97
CA ALA A 128 21.61 -13.63 -0.24
C ALA A 128 20.14 -13.89 -0.61
N GLN A 129 19.27 -14.07 0.38
CA GLN A 129 17.84 -14.27 0.15
C GLN A 129 17.15 -12.97 -0.30
N ALA A 130 17.61 -11.81 0.19
CA ALA A 130 17.12 -10.52 -0.28
C ALA A 130 17.54 -10.24 -1.73
N ASP A 131 18.78 -10.59 -2.11
CA ASP A 131 19.27 -10.46 -3.47
C ASP A 131 18.47 -11.36 -4.43
N ALA A 132 18.28 -12.64 -4.05
CA ALA A 132 17.43 -13.56 -4.81
C ALA A 132 15.99 -13.07 -4.98
N LEU A 133 15.40 -12.46 -3.94
CA LEU A 133 14.07 -11.84 -4.05
C LEU A 133 14.09 -10.65 -5.02
N ARG A 134 15.12 -9.82 -4.95
CA ARG A 134 15.28 -8.65 -5.82
C ARG A 134 15.38 -9.06 -7.28
N ASP A 135 16.18 -10.08 -7.57
CA ASP A 135 16.35 -10.62 -8.92
C ASP A 135 15.06 -11.25 -9.45
N ALA A 136 14.37 -12.04 -8.62
CA ALA A 136 13.09 -12.64 -8.98
C ALA A 136 12.02 -11.57 -9.26
N ILE A 137 11.95 -10.51 -8.46
CA ILE A 137 11.05 -9.37 -8.70
C ILE A 137 11.41 -8.66 -10.02
N ALA A 138 12.70 -8.46 -10.30
CA ALA A 138 13.15 -7.81 -11.53
C ALA A 138 12.74 -8.61 -12.77
N VAL A 139 12.78 -9.94 -12.71
CA VAL A 139 12.29 -10.81 -13.79
C VAL A 139 10.78 -10.66 -13.98
N GLU A 140 10.00 -10.69 -12.90
CA GLU A 140 8.53 -10.57 -12.92
C GLU A 140 8.06 -9.19 -13.41
N LEU A 141 8.81 -8.14 -13.10
CA LEU A 141 8.49 -6.75 -13.46
C LEU A 141 9.21 -6.26 -14.72
N ARG A 142 9.80 -7.15 -15.51
CA ARG A 142 10.52 -6.78 -16.73
C ARG A 142 9.65 -5.90 -17.65
N GLY A 143 10.21 -4.77 -18.08
CA GLY A 143 9.52 -3.79 -18.92
C GLY A 143 8.54 -2.86 -18.19
N ARG A 144 8.55 -2.86 -16.84
CA ARG A 144 7.77 -1.94 -16.02
C ARG A 144 8.68 -0.94 -15.32
N ASP A 145 8.34 0.35 -15.41
CA ASP A 145 9.10 1.44 -14.78
C ASP A 145 8.67 1.61 -13.31
N ARG A 146 8.97 0.59 -12.49
CA ARG A 146 8.74 0.64 -11.02
C ARG A 146 9.94 0.07 -10.30
N ARG A 147 10.52 0.89 -9.44
CA ARG A 147 11.63 0.48 -8.58
C ARG A 147 11.12 -0.23 -7.34
N VAL A 148 11.77 -1.32 -6.99
CA VAL A 148 11.47 -2.07 -5.77
C VAL A 148 12.73 -2.09 -4.91
N SER A 149 12.60 -1.55 -3.70
CA SER A 149 13.63 -1.61 -2.66
C SER A 149 13.36 -2.83 -1.77
N VAL A 150 14.35 -3.68 -1.57
CA VAL A 150 14.22 -4.87 -0.71
C VAL A 150 15.17 -4.74 0.46
N VAL A 151 14.61 -4.71 1.66
CA VAL A 151 15.35 -4.78 2.93
C VAL A 151 15.11 -6.17 3.54
N ALA A 152 16.14 -6.76 4.13
CA ALA A 152 16.00 -8.06 4.80
C ALA A 152 16.31 -7.96 6.29
N LEU A 153 15.56 -8.72 7.09
CA LEU A 153 15.77 -8.92 8.51
C LEU A 153 15.97 -10.40 8.80
N GLY A 154 17.00 -10.70 9.60
CA GLY A 154 17.17 -12.01 10.21
C GLY A 154 16.43 -12.11 11.56
N PRO A 155 16.42 -13.31 12.20
CA PRO A 155 15.77 -13.52 13.50
C PRO A 155 16.26 -12.63 14.63
N SER A 156 17.58 -12.34 14.63
CA SER A 156 18.22 -11.45 15.61
C SER A 156 17.75 -10.00 15.47
N ASP A 157 17.57 -9.53 14.23
CA ASP A 157 17.09 -8.18 13.96
C ASP A 157 15.66 -7.99 14.40
N VAL A 158 14.77 -8.95 14.08
CA VAL A 158 13.36 -8.95 14.52
C VAL A 158 13.30 -8.86 16.05
N THR A 159 14.04 -9.74 16.75
CA THR A 159 14.07 -9.75 18.21
C THR A 159 14.60 -8.44 18.78
N ARG A 160 15.67 -7.87 18.20
CA ARG A 160 16.29 -6.62 18.62
C ARG A 160 15.32 -5.44 18.42
N LEU A 161 14.71 -5.31 17.24
CA LEU A 161 13.78 -4.21 16.91
C LEU A 161 12.54 -4.24 17.80
N ALA A 162 11.97 -5.43 18.04
CA ALA A 162 10.82 -5.59 18.92
C ALA A 162 11.16 -5.24 20.38
N ARG A 163 12.28 -5.76 20.91
CA ARG A 163 12.74 -5.51 22.31
C ARG A 163 12.99 -4.03 22.58
N THR A 164 13.62 -3.34 21.63
CA THR A 164 13.92 -1.91 21.76
C THR A 164 12.73 -1.01 21.45
N ARG A 165 11.58 -1.58 21.08
CA ARG A 165 10.41 -0.84 20.61
C ARG A 165 10.77 0.21 19.56
N ALA A 166 11.67 -0.15 18.63
CA ALA A 166 12.15 0.73 17.59
C ALA A 166 10.97 1.37 16.83
N LYS A 167 11.12 2.65 16.46
CA LYS A 167 10.09 3.37 15.69
C LYS A 167 9.70 2.58 14.43
N PHE A 168 10.70 2.07 13.71
CA PHE A 168 10.50 1.25 12.51
C PHE A 168 9.64 0.00 12.78
N TRP A 169 9.88 -0.73 13.88
CA TRP A 169 9.07 -1.90 14.23
C TRP A 169 7.61 -1.56 14.51
N ARG A 170 7.37 -0.47 15.23
CA ARG A 170 5.99 0.01 15.50
C ARG A 170 5.28 0.45 14.23
N GLU A 171 6.00 1.03 13.28
CA GLU A 171 5.45 1.39 11.97
C GLU A 171 5.09 0.14 11.16
N LEU A 172 5.93 -0.90 11.18
CA LEU A 172 5.62 -2.19 10.54
C LEU A 172 4.37 -2.83 11.14
N GLN A 173 4.27 -2.89 12.47
CA GLN A 173 3.09 -3.46 13.15
C GLN A 173 1.79 -2.72 12.79
N ARG A 174 1.86 -1.41 12.57
CA ARG A 174 0.69 -0.59 12.25
C ARG A 174 0.32 -0.59 10.78
N ASP A 175 1.31 -0.49 9.90
CA ASP A 175 1.10 -0.10 8.49
C ASP A 175 1.51 -1.19 7.48
N ALA A 176 2.25 -2.22 7.89
CA ALA A 176 2.73 -3.23 6.94
C ALA A 176 1.58 -4.02 6.31
N VAL A 177 1.64 -4.20 5.00
CA VAL A 177 0.74 -5.08 4.25
C VAL A 177 1.43 -6.41 4.02
N VAL A 178 0.87 -7.49 4.53
CA VAL A 178 1.42 -8.83 4.38
C VAL A 178 1.25 -9.29 2.92
N LEU A 179 2.37 -9.59 2.27
CA LEU A 179 2.38 -10.15 0.91
C LEU A 179 2.54 -11.68 0.94
N SER A 180 3.32 -12.20 1.91
CA SER A 180 3.52 -13.63 2.15
C SER A 180 3.91 -13.87 3.61
N GLY A 181 3.57 -15.03 4.17
CA GLY A 181 3.87 -15.41 5.55
C GLY A 181 3.00 -14.70 6.57
N ASP A 182 3.50 -14.59 7.81
CA ASP A 182 2.76 -14.02 8.94
C ASP A 182 2.93 -12.51 9.07
N ALA A 183 2.00 -11.88 9.80
CA ALA A 183 2.09 -10.49 10.23
C ALA A 183 3.26 -10.29 11.23
N PRO A 184 3.70 -9.03 11.51
CA PRO A 184 4.87 -8.77 12.36
C PRO A 184 4.84 -9.45 13.72
N ASP A 185 3.68 -9.48 14.39
CA ASP A 185 3.54 -10.13 15.71
C ASP A 185 3.66 -11.66 15.61
N GLY A 186 3.08 -12.28 14.58
CA GLY A 186 3.18 -13.71 14.33
C GLY A 186 4.62 -14.14 14.03
N VAL A 187 5.34 -13.35 13.25
CA VAL A 187 6.77 -13.60 12.97
C VAL A 187 7.61 -13.47 14.25
N LEU A 188 7.34 -12.46 15.08
CA LEU A 188 8.05 -12.30 16.36
C LEU A 188 7.84 -13.52 17.26
N ASP A 189 6.63 -14.04 17.34
CA ASP A 189 6.32 -15.25 18.10
C ASP A 189 7.06 -16.48 17.56
N GLN A 190 7.11 -16.67 16.24
CA GLN A 190 7.86 -17.77 15.61
C GLN A 190 9.35 -17.72 15.96
N VAL A 191 9.98 -16.56 15.76
CA VAL A 191 11.40 -16.34 16.04
C VAL A 191 11.72 -16.58 17.53
N THR A 192 10.87 -16.12 18.43
CA THR A 192 11.05 -16.28 19.87
C THR A 192 10.91 -17.74 20.32
N ARG A 193 9.96 -18.50 19.76
CA ARG A 193 9.78 -19.94 20.03
C ARG A 193 10.96 -20.76 19.53
N THR A 194 11.48 -20.47 18.34
CA THR A 194 12.63 -21.17 17.77
C THR A 194 13.89 -20.98 18.61
N LYS A 195 14.07 -19.78 19.20
CA LYS A 195 15.20 -19.49 20.08
C LYS A 195 15.16 -20.22 21.41
N LYS A 196 13.97 -20.56 21.95
CA LYS A 196 13.81 -21.31 23.21
C LYS A 196 14.06 -22.83 23.04
N ARG A 197 14.06 -23.34 21.81
CA ARG A 197 14.25 -24.77 21.50
C ARG A 197 15.70 -25.13 21.15
N ARG A 198 16.58 -24.15 20.99
CA ARG A 198 18.03 -24.32 20.82
C ARG A 198 18.76 -24.01 22.11
#